data_55b6cf27158399567c0ac7cf1f996570
#
_entry.id   55b6cf27158399567c0ac7cf1f996570
#
_cell.length_a   1.000
_cell.length_b   1.000
_cell.length_c   1.000
_cell.angle_alpha   90.00
_cell.angle_beta   90.00
_cell.angle_gamma   90.00
#
_symmetry.space_group_name_H-M   'P 1'
#
loop_
_entity.id
_entity.type
_entity.pdbx_description
1 polymer ?
#
loop_
_entity_poly.entity_id
_entity_poly.type
_entity_poly.pdbx_seq_one_letter_code
_entity_poly.pdbx_strand_id
1 'polypeptide(L)'
;SIFIEKSYKFPGFSAVSRNSRNYPFAAGANLLGYVTEVDQNFIKRNPEYKSGDYVGASGLEKSYENVLKGEKGYSILLRDVHNRIQSSFEDGAYDKPAIPGNNIVSTIDGYLQQYGEELMKDKVGSVVAIEPSTGEILALISSPGINIEQLASINKHYKEIVNDPYKPMFNRAVMSAYP
;
A
#
# COMPACT_ATOMS: atom_id res chain seq x y z
N SER A 1 -4.93 1.49 -22.97
CA SER A 1 -3.52 1.02 -22.89
C SER A 1 -3.14 0.31 -24.18
N ILE A 2 -2.00 0.65 -24.75
CA ILE A 2 -1.47 0.06 -26.02
C ILE A 2 -1.43 -1.48 -25.97
N PHE A 3 -1.20 -2.05 -24.78
CA PHE A 3 -1.20 -3.51 -24.60
C PHE A 3 -2.60 -4.12 -24.81
N ILE A 4 -3.65 -3.49 -24.25
CA ILE A 4 -5.03 -3.98 -24.41
C ILE A 4 -5.45 -3.99 -25.87
N GLU A 5 -5.10 -2.94 -26.63
CA GLU A 5 -5.39 -2.82 -28.07
C GLU A 5 -4.65 -3.88 -28.89
N LYS A 6 -3.48 -4.32 -28.44
CA LYS A 6 -2.64 -5.31 -29.13
C LYS A 6 -2.66 -6.70 -28.49
N SER A 7 -3.58 -6.95 -27.56
CA SER A 7 -3.65 -8.22 -26.79
C SER A 7 -3.82 -9.46 -27.70
N TYR A 8 -4.44 -9.28 -28.88
CA TYR A 8 -4.57 -10.36 -29.87
C TYR A 8 -3.23 -10.92 -30.37
N LYS A 9 -2.13 -10.16 -30.23
CA LYS A 9 -0.75 -10.61 -30.59
C LYS A 9 -0.08 -11.44 -29.49
N PHE A 10 -0.69 -11.51 -28.29
CA PHE A 10 -0.11 -12.15 -27.13
C PHE A 10 -1.09 -13.19 -26.55
N PRO A 11 -1.30 -14.33 -27.24
CA PRO A 11 -2.20 -15.37 -26.74
C PRO A 11 -1.69 -15.90 -25.39
N GLY A 12 -2.61 -16.07 -24.44
CA GLY A 12 -2.28 -16.49 -23.08
C GLY A 12 -1.98 -15.36 -22.09
N PHE A 13 -1.88 -14.11 -22.56
CA PHE A 13 -1.75 -12.94 -21.70
C PHE A 13 -3.07 -12.22 -21.56
N SER A 14 -3.38 -11.75 -20.36
CA SER A 14 -4.55 -10.92 -20.09
C SER A 14 -4.13 -9.69 -19.28
N ALA A 15 -4.80 -8.56 -19.54
CA ALA A 15 -4.65 -7.36 -18.73
C ALA A 15 -5.71 -7.37 -17.63
N VAL A 16 -5.28 -7.25 -16.38
CA VAL A 16 -6.15 -7.12 -15.22
C VAL A 16 -6.03 -5.71 -14.68
N SER A 17 -7.17 -5.05 -14.47
CA SER A 17 -7.22 -3.74 -13.80
C SER A 17 -6.81 -3.90 -12.34
N ARG A 18 -5.99 -2.97 -11.87
CA ARG A 18 -5.49 -2.98 -10.51
C ARG A 18 -5.61 -1.59 -9.89
N ASN A 19 -6.10 -1.54 -8.67
CA ASN A 19 -6.09 -0.31 -7.89
C ASN A 19 -4.68 0.00 -7.41
N SER A 20 -4.27 1.25 -7.49
CA SER A 20 -3.04 1.75 -6.90
C SER A 20 -3.35 2.79 -5.84
N ARG A 21 -2.44 2.94 -4.87
CA ARG A 21 -2.56 4.00 -3.87
C ARG A 21 -2.32 5.36 -4.50
N ASN A 22 -3.12 6.34 -4.10
CA ASN A 22 -2.92 7.74 -4.44
C ASN A 22 -2.70 8.52 -3.14
N TYR A 23 -1.70 9.37 -3.13
CA TYR A 23 -1.30 10.14 -1.96
C TYR A 23 -1.46 11.63 -2.28
N PRO A 24 -2.59 12.27 -1.88
CA PRO A 24 -2.86 13.67 -2.22
C PRO A 24 -1.88 14.65 -1.53
N PHE A 25 -1.32 14.27 -0.38
CA PHE A 25 -0.27 15.02 0.31
C PHE A 25 1.08 14.36 0.06
N ALA A 26 2.10 15.17 -0.24
CA ALA A 26 3.47 14.70 -0.44
C ALA A 26 4.20 14.50 0.91
N ALA A 27 3.53 13.94 1.91
CA ALA A 27 4.03 13.80 3.26
C ALA A 27 3.48 12.55 3.97
N GLY A 28 4.05 12.19 5.11
CA GLY A 28 3.57 11.11 5.96
C GLY A 28 3.96 9.71 5.51
N ALA A 29 4.94 9.54 4.63
CA ALA A 29 5.30 8.23 4.09
C ALA A 29 5.61 7.18 5.17
N ASN A 30 6.37 7.54 6.19
CA ASN A 30 6.73 6.65 7.31
C ASN A 30 5.52 6.30 8.21
N LEU A 31 4.55 7.22 8.30
CA LEU A 31 3.31 7.01 9.03
C LEU A 31 2.34 6.13 8.24
N LEU A 32 2.07 6.48 6.99
CA LEU A 32 1.16 5.75 6.12
C LEU A 32 1.64 4.30 5.91
N GLY A 33 2.93 4.15 5.69
CA GLY A 33 3.50 2.87 5.34
C GLY A 33 3.27 2.50 3.88
N TYR A 34 3.55 1.26 3.53
CA TYR A 34 3.42 0.78 2.16
C TYR A 34 2.79 -0.60 2.08
N VAL A 35 2.28 -0.91 0.90
CA VAL A 35 1.76 -2.23 0.56
C VAL A 35 2.79 -2.97 -0.29
N THR A 36 2.90 -4.28 -0.08
CA THR A 36 3.77 -5.17 -0.86
C THR A 36 3.01 -6.40 -1.30
N GLU A 37 3.47 -7.03 -2.36
CA GLU A 37 2.97 -8.34 -2.74
C GLU A 37 3.36 -9.38 -1.69
N VAL A 38 2.43 -10.29 -1.36
CA VAL A 38 2.66 -11.35 -0.39
C VAL A 38 3.67 -12.36 -0.90
N ASP A 39 4.59 -12.77 -0.05
CA ASP A 39 5.54 -13.85 -0.33
C ASP A 39 4.99 -15.23 0.06
N GLN A 40 5.69 -16.29 -0.35
CA GLN A 40 5.29 -17.67 -0.05
C GLN A 40 5.26 -17.99 1.45
N ASN A 41 6.11 -17.33 2.25
CA ASN A 41 6.14 -17.54 3.69
C ASN A 41 4.96 -16.86 4.39
N PHE A 42 4.55 -15.70 3.86
CA PHE A 42 3.35 -15.01 4.32
C PHE A 42 2.09 -15.83 4.02
N ILE A 43 1.96 -16.34 2.78
CA ILE A 43 0.82 -17.18 2.36
C ILE A 43 0.69 -18.44 3.23
N LYS A 44 1.80 -19.10 3.56
CA LYS A 44 1.76 -20.30 4.45
C LYS A 44 1.18 -19.98 5.83
N ARG A 45 1.37 -18.78 6.34
CA ARG A 45 0.85 -18.33 7.64
C ARG A 45 -0.54 -17.73 7.58
N ASN A 46 -0.96 -17.27 6.39
CA ASN A 46 -2.21 -16.57 6.14
C ASN A 46 -2.88 -17.16 4.88
N PRO A 47 -3.58 -18.32 5.01
CA PRO A 47 -4.11 -19.07 3.85
C PRO A 47 -5.17 -18.33 3.03
N GLU A 48 -5.74 -17.25 3.57
CA GLU A 48 -6.68 -16.38 2.88
C GLU A 48 -6.04 -15.53 1.76
N TYR A 49 -4.70 -15.40 1.78
CA TYR A 49 -3.95 -14.70 0.75
C TYR A 49 -3.43 -15.67 -0.32
N LYS A 50 -3.36 -15.17 -1.55
CA LYS A 50 -2.86 -15.88 -2.73
C LYS A 50 -1.72 -15.09 -3.37
N SER A 51 -0.89 -15.77 -4.17
CA SER A 51 0.13 -15.11 -4.98
C SER A 51 -0.50 -14.02 -5.85
N GLY A 52 0.12 -12.85 -5.87
CA GLY A 52 -0.40 -11.64 -6.52
C GLY A 52 -1.24 -10.74 -5.61
N ASP A 53 -1.57 -11.17 -4.38
CA ASP A 53 -2.24 -10.31 -3.41
C ASP A 53 -1.27 -9.31 -2.79
N TYR A 54 -1.83 -8.24 -2.25
CA TYR A 54 -1.09 -7.20 -1.56
C TYR A 54 -1.50 -7.12 -0.10
N VAL A 55 -0.55 -6.76 0.74
CA VAL A 55 -0.73 -6.60 2.18
C VAL A 55 0.04 -5.37 2.66
N GLY A 56 -0.48 -4.70 3.67
CA GLY A 56 0.23 -3.62 4.36
C GLY A 56 1.48 -4.14 5.05
N ALA A 57 2.65 -3.64 4.64
CA ALA A 57 3.95 -4.07 5.18
C ALA A 57 4.38 -3.24 6.39
N SER A 58 3.98 -1.98 6.47
CA SER A 58 4.34 -1.06 7.56
C SER A 58 3.26 0.01 7.79
N GLY A 59 3.43 0.81 8.83
CA GLY A 59 2.61 1.98 9.14
C GLY A 59 1.12 1.67 9.31
N LEU A 60 0.29 2.64 8.95
CA LEU A 60 -1.17 2.52 9.02
C LEU A 60 -1.70 1.42 8.09
N GLU A 61 -1.11 1.24 6.91
CA GLU A 61 -1.49 0.17 5.98
C GLU A 61 -1.42 -1.20 6.65
N LYS A 62 -0.37 -1.47 7.43
CA LYS A 62 -0.23 -2.72 8.17
C LYS A 62 -1.16 -2.80 9.37
N SER A 63 -1.24 -1.73 10.15
CA SER A 63 -2.00 -1.73 11.41
C SER A 63 -3.49 -1.86 11.18
N TYR A 64 -3.99 -1.33 10.07
CA TYR A 64 -5.40 -1.34 9.70
C TYR A 64 -5.71 -2.21 8.47
N GLU A 65 -4.84 -3.15 8.12
CA GLU A 65 -5.01 -4.07 7.00
C GLU A 65 -6.41 -4.68 6.96
N ASN A 66 -6.91 -5.19 8.09
CA ASN A 66 -8.23 -5.82 8.17
C ASN A 66 -9.40 -4.91 7.86
N VAL A 67 -9.23 -3.59 8.04
CA VAL A 67 -10.23 -2.57 7.74
C VAL A 67 -10.13 -2.14 6.28
N LEU A 68 -8.90 -2.01 5.78
CA LEU A 68 -8.58 -1.44 4.48
C LEU A 68 -8.70 -2.44 3.32
N LYS A 69 -8.45 -3.74 3.56
CA LYS A 69 -8.34 -4.75 2.48
C LYS A 69 -9.65 -5.07 1.76
N GLY A 70 -10.80 -4.87 2.40
CA GLY A 70 -12.10 -5.27 1.87
C GLY A 70 -12.25 -6.79 1.68
N GLU A 71 -13.25 -7.19 0.89
CA GLU A 71 -13.49 -8.58 0.52
C GLU A 71 -13.28 -8.79 -0.98
N LYS A 72 -12.58 -9.86 -1.32
CA LYS A 72 -12.35 -10.22 -2.72
C LYS A 72 -13.62 -10.76 -3.36
N GLY A 73 -13.89 -10.27 -4.55
CA GLY A 73 -14.85 -10.89 -5.44
C GLY A 73 -14.19 -12.02 -6.25
N TYR A 74 -15.02 -12.75 -6.97
CA TYR A 74 -14.60 -13.72 -7.97
C TYR A 74 -15.63 -13.82 -9.07
N SER A 75 -15.17 -14.16 -10.29
CA SER A 75 -16.03 -14.48 -11.43
C SER A 75 -15.68 -15.87 -11.96
N ILE A 76 -16.72 -16.64 -12.25
CA ILE A 76 -16.58 -17.98 -12.81
C ILE A 76 -16.70 -17.88 -14.32
N LEU A 77 -15.61 -18.21 -15.01
CA LEU A 77 -15.52 -18.07 -16.46
C LEU A 77 -15.42 -19.43 -17.14
N LEU A 78 -16.18 -19.61 -18.22
CA LEU A 78 -16.05 -20.76 -19.12
C LEU A 78 -14.88 -20.52 -20.07
N ARG A 79 -14.02 -21.53 -20.22
CA ARG A 79 -12.88 -21.52 -21.13
C ARG A 79 -12.94 -22.68 -22.11
N ASP A 80 -12.49 -22.44 -23.32
CA ASP A 80 -12.34 -23.48 -24.32
C ASP A 80 -11.05 -24.32 -24.10
N VAL A 81 -10.88 -25.36 -24.91
CA VAL A 81 -9.70 -26.24 -24.89
C VAL A 81 -8.36 -25.52 -25.13
N HIS A 82 -8.42 -24.32 -25.67
CA HIS A 82 -7.27 -23.44 -25.89
C HIS A 82 -7.10 -22.39 -24.77
N ASN A 83 -7.82 -22.55 -23.64
CA ASN A 83 -7.79 -21.65 -22.49
C ASN A 83 -8.30 -20.22 -22.78
N ARG A 84 -9.11 -20.02 -23.85
CA ARG A 84 -9.72 -18.73 -24.17
C ARG A 84 -11.05 -18.60 -23.46
N ILE A 85 -11.29 -17.41 -22.85
CA ILE A 85 -12.55 -17.09 -22.19
C ILE A 85 -13.66 -17.01 -23.26
N GLN A 86 -14.72 -17.77 -23.07
CA GLN A 86 -15.90 -17.81 -23.93
C GLN A 86 -17.04 -16.97 -23.36
N SER A 87 -17.38 -17.20 -22.10
CA SER A 87 -18.46 -16.47 -21.42
C SER A 87 -18.32 -16.60 -19.91
N SER A 88 -19.15 -15.85 -19.16
CA SER A 88 -19.38 -16.14 -17.74
C SER A 88 -20.18 -17.43 -17.59
N PHE A 89 -19.92 -18.19 -16.53
CA PHE A 89 -20.71 -19.38 -16.20
C PHE A 89 -22.12 -18.93 -15.76
N GLU A 90 -23.15 -19.49 -16.37
CA GLU A 90 -24.57 -19.17 -16.12
C GLU A 90 -24.83 -17.66 -16.03
N ASP A 91 -24.31 -16.90 -17.00
CA ASP A 91 -24.43 -15.44 -17.11
C ASP A 91 -23.98 -14.67 -15.86
N GLY A 92 -23.06 -15.27 -15.09
CA GLY A 92 -22.52 -14.65 -13.88
C GLY A 92 -23.38 -14.82 -12.63
N ALA A 93 -24.37 -15.72 -12.65
CA ALA A 93 -25.27 -15.94 -11.50
C ALA A 93 -24.53 -16.35 -10.21
N TYR A 94 -23.34 -16.94 -10.35
CA TYR A 94 -22.49 -17.36 -9.23
C TYR A 94 -21.30 -16.44 -8.97
N ASP A 95 -21.23 -15.31 -9.65
CA ASP A 95 -20.17 -14.33 -9.43
C ASP A 95 -20.40 -13.62 -8.08
N LYS A 96 -19.31 -13.38 -7.34
CA LYS A 96 -19.34 -12.57 -6.13
C LYS A 96 -18.65 -11.22 -6.42
N PRO A 97 -19.34 -10.08 -6.28
CA PRO A 97 -18.70 -8.79 -6.44
C PRO A 97 -17.67 -8.55 -5.33
N ALA A 98 -16.60 -7.82 -5.64
CA ALA A 98 -15.67 -7.35 -4.64
C ALA A 98 -16.30 -6.26 -3.78
N ILE A 99 -16.05 -6.32 -2.47
CA ILE A 99 -16.48 -5.30 -1.51
C ILE A 99 -15.24 -4.48 -1.14
N PRO A 100 -15.23 -3.15 -1.39
CA PRO A 100 -14.10 -2.31 -1.00
C PRO A 100 -13.94 -2.28 0.53
N GLY A 101 -12.72 -2.09 1.00
CA GLY A 101 -12.47 -1.86 2.42
C GLY A 101 -13.03 -0.52 2.91
N ASN A 102 -13.06 -0.37 4.21
CA ASN A 102 -13.53 0.86 4.84
C ASN A 102 -12.43 1.92 4.84
N ASN A 103 -12.83 3.18 4.73
CA ASN A 103 -11.93 4.30 4.91
C ASN A 103 -11.60 4.48 6.39
N ILE A 104 -10.37 4.90 6.68
CA ILE A 104 -9.95 5.37 8.00
C ILE A 104 -9.70 6.88 7.94
N VAL A 105 -10.09 7.57 8.99
CA VAL A 105 -9.79 8.98 9.18
C VAL A 105 -8.78 9.07 10.31
N SER A 106 -7.62 9.65 10.02
CA SER A 106 -6.58 9.89 11.03
C SER A 106 -6.71 11.29 11.60
N THR A 107 -6.15 11.50 12.80
CA THR A 107 -6.07 12.82 13.44
C THR A 107 -4.95 13.69 12.88
N ILE A 108 -4.15 13.15 11.97
CA ILE A 108 -3.00 13.86 11.37
C ILE A 108 -3.49 15.02 10.52
N ASP A 109 -2.99 16.22 10.81
CA ASP A 109 -3.12 17.38 9.95
C ASP A 109 -2.10 17.27 8.81
N GLY A 110 -2.59 17.06 7.59
CA GLY A 110 -1.74 16.85 6.42
C GLY A 110 -0.83 18.04 6.11
N TYR A 111 -1.30 19.28 6.34
CA TYR A 111 -0.49 20.50 6.13
C TYR A 111 0.59 20.64 7.20
N LEU A 112 0.25 20.38 8.46
CA LEU A 112 1.23 20.42 9.55
C LEU A 112 2.30 19.33 9.37
N GLN A 113 1.89 18.14 8.93
CA GLN A 113 2.80 17.04 8.62
C GLN A 113 3.78 17.45 7.52
N GLN A 114 3.27 17.95 6.40
CA GLN A 114 4.08 18.40 5.27
C GLN A 114 5.05 19.52 5.65
N TYR A 115 4.57 20.51 6.36
CA TYR A 115 5.40 21.64 6.84
C TYR A 115 6.51 21.16 7.77
N GLY A 116 6.18 20.26 8.70
CA GLY A 116 7.16 19.70 9.62
C GLY A 116 8.22 18.83 8.93
N GLU A 117 7.85 18.07 7.91
CA GLU A 117 8.81 17.31 7.08
C GLU A 117 9.75 18.25 6.31
N GLU A 118 9.24 19.36 5.79
CA GLU A 118 10.07 20.39 5.13
C GLU A 118 11.07 21.03 6.10
N LEU A 119 10.65 21.38 7.31
CA LEU A 119 11.54 21.92 8.36
C LEU A 119 12.61 20.92 8.80
N MET A 120 12.30 19.62 8.73
CA MET A 120 13.21 18.53 9.08
C MET A 120 14.10 18.07 7.92
N LYS A 121 13.96 18.66 6.74
CA LYS A 121 14.84 18.37 5.62
C LYS A 121 16.31 18.55 6.00
N ASP A 122 17.15 17.64 5.56
CA ASP A 122 18.60 17.60 5.85
C ASP A 122 18.95 17.43 7.35
N LYS A 123 17.98 17.07 8.19
CA LYS A 123 18.19 16.78 9.61
C LYS A 123 17.90 15.33 9.92
N VAL A 124 18.49 14.80 10.99
CA VAL A 124 18.23 13.44 11.49
C VAL A 124 17.53 13.53 12.83
N GLY A 125 16.31 13.01 12.92
CA GLY A 125 15.53 13.08 14.15
C GLY A 125 14.06 12.84 13.93
N SER A 126 13.25 13.19 14.91
CA SER A 126 11.79 13.08 14.85
C SER A 126 11.10 14.24 15.55
N VAL A 127 9.88 14.56 15.10
CA VAL A 127 9.00 15.52 15.74
C VAL A 127 7.62 14.89 15.87
N VAL A 128 7.02 15.03 17.04
CA VAL A 128 5.64 14.58 17.30
C VAL A 128 4.87 15.76 17.87
N ALA A 129 3.76 16.09 17.24
CA ALA A 129 2.82 17.10 17.74
C ALA A 129 1.56 16.41 18.26
N ILE A 130 1.21 16.66 19.50
CA ILE A 130 0.07 16.03 20.19
C ILE A 130 -0.83 17.13 20.73
N GLU A 131 -2.13 17.01 20.54
CA GLU A 131 -3.13 17.85 21.20
C GLU A 131 -3.29 17.37 22.67
N PRO A 132 -2.92 18.19 23.66
CA PRO A 132 -2.85 17.72 25.04
C PRO A 132 -4.25 17.40 25.65
N SER A 133 -5.30 18.04 25.13
CA SER A 133 -6.65 17.88 25.66
C SER A 133 -7.33 16.57 25.22
N THR A 134 -6.98 16.07 24.03
CA THR A 134 -7.59 14.87 23.44
C THR A 134 -6.62 13.70 23.31
N GLY A 135 -5.33 13.97 23.32
CA GLY A 135 -4.28 12.98 23.04
C GLY A 135 -4.10 12.67 21.54
N GLU A 136 -4.77 13.41 20.67
CA GLU A 136 -4.68 13.23 19.22
C GLU A 136 -3.30 13.60 18.70
N ILE A 137 -2.76 12.74 17.84
CA ILE A 137 -1.49 13.01 17.16
C ILE A 137 -1.79 13.84 15.90
N LEU A 138 -1.34 15.08 15.90
CA LEU A 138 -1.54 16.02 14.79
C LEU A 138 -0.44 15.92 13.73
N ALA A 139 0.79 15.58 14.12
CA ALA A 139 1.89 15.30 13.21
C ALA A 139 2.86 14.27 13.82
N LEU A 140 3.41 13.43 12.97
CA LEU A 140 4.39 12.40 13.35
C LEU A 140 5.45 12.31 12.26
N ILE A 141 6.58 12.98 12.49
CA ILE A 141 7.64 13.20 11.52
C ILE A 141 8.86 12.37 11.90
N SER A 142 9.41 11.67 10.94
CA SER A 142 10.68 10.94 11.06
C SER A 142 11.59 11.35 9.91
N SER A 143 12.76 11.91 10.22
CA SER A 143 13.71 12.37 9.21
C SER A 143 15.09 11.72 9.40
N PRO A 144 15.77 11.38 8.28
CA PRO A 144 15.22 11.33 6.93
C PRO A 144 14.12 10.27 6.81
N GLY A 145 13.09 10.61 6.06
CA GLY A 145 11.98 9.72 5.74
C GLY A 145 12.02 9.21 4.31
N ILE A 146 11.09 8.34 3.97
CA ILE A 146 10.87 7.89 2.59
C ILE A 146 10.12 9.00 1.84
N ASN A 147 10.52 9.25 0.60
CA ASN A 147 9.73 10.12 -0.28
C ASN A 147 8.42 9.41 -0.67
N ILE A 148 7.31 10.15 -0.67
CA ILE A 148 5.98 9.61 -1.00
C ILE A 148 5.92 9.00 -2.41
N GLU A 149 6.66 9.54 -3.37
CA GLU A 149 6.76 9.00 -4.73
C GLU A 149 7.49 7.66 -4.75
N GLN A 150 8.54 7.52 -3.94
CA GLN A 150 9.24 6.24 -3.75
C GLN A 150 8.33 5.22 -3.06
N LEU A 151 7.48 5.68 -2.13
CA LEU A 151 6.49 4.84 -1.47
C LEU A 151 5.47 4.25 -2.45
N ALA A 152 4.96 5.07 -3.37
CA ALA A 152 4.01 4.64 -4.40
C ALA A 152 4.60 3.58 -5.35
N SER A 153 5.93 3.53 -5.48
CA SER A 153 6.67 2.57 -6.32
C SER A 153 7.76 1.83 -5.53
N ILE A 154 7.48 1.46 -4.30
CA ILE A 154 8.45 0.91 -3.33
C ILE A 154 9.27 -0.26 -3.88
N ASN A 155 8.65 -1.16 -4.65
CA ASN A 155 9.33 -2.33 -5.23
C ASN A 155 10.52 -1.96 -6.13
N LYS A 156 10.47 -0.78 -6.77
CA LYS A 156 11.56 -0.30 -7.63
C LYS A 156 12.71 0.31 -6.83
N HIS A 157 12.39 0.96 -5.71
CA HIS A 157 13.33 1.72 -4.89
C HIS A 157 13.77 0.97 -3.62
N TYR A 158 13.20 -0.21 -3.36
CA TYR A 158 13.40 -0.94 -2.11
C TYR A 158 14.87 -1.17 -1.76
N LYS A 159 15.68 -1.61 -2.73
CA LYS A 159 17.11 -1.87 -2.50
C LYS A 159 17.88 -0.59 -2.16
N GLU A 160 17.55 0.51 -2.81
CA GLU A 160 18.15 1.82 -2.56
C GLU A 160 17.82 2.29 -1.14
N ILE A 161 16.53 2.26 -0.78
CA ILE A 161 16.02 2.70 0.52
C ILE A 161 16.59 1.86 1.68
N VAL A 162 16.66 0.53 1.51
CA VAL A 162 17.16 -0.37 2.57
C VAL A 162 18.66 -0.23 2.79
N ASN A 163 19.43 0.05 1.73
CA ASN A 163 20.88 0.22 1.80
C ASN A 163 21.31 1.65 2.18
N ASP A 164 20.36 2.57 2.33
CA ASP A 164 20.65 3.93 2.75
C ASP A 164 21.19 3.93 4.20
N PRO A 165 22.39 4.50 4.45
CA PRO A 165 23.00 4.55 5.78
C PRO A 165 22.16 5.29 6.82
N TYR A 166 21.32 6.22 6.39
CA TYR A 166 20.40 6.96 7.26
C TYR A 166 19.10 6.22 7.58
N LYS A 167 18.88 5.01 7.00
CA LYS A 167 17.73 4.14 7.28
C LYS A 167 16.38 4.88 7.22
N PRO A 168 15.97 5.39 6.07
CA PRO A 168 14.73 6.19 5.96
C PRO A 168 13.46 5.41 6.28
N MET A 169 13.48 4.06 6.23
CA MET A 169 12.36 3.21 6.66
C MET A 169 12.20 3.14 8.17
N PHE A 170 13.22 3.53 8.93
CA PHE A 170 13.19 3.49 10.38
C PHE A 170 12.40 4.69 10.93
N ASN A 171 11.23 4.42 11.49
CA ASN A 171 10.40 5.47 12.08
C ASN A 171 10.97 5.89 13.44
N ARG A 172 11.72 6.99 13.44
CA ARG A 172 12.42 7.50 14.62
C ARG A 172 11.46 7.99 15.70
N ALA A 173 10.25 8.41 15.32
CA ALA A 173 9.28 8.91 16.28
C ALA A 173 8.74 7.82 17.22
N VAL A 174 8.70 6.56 16.75
CA VAL A 174 8.11 5.44 17.52
C VAL A 174 9.07 4.30 17.82
N MET A 175 10.21 4.23 17.11
CA MET A 175 11.15 3.11 17.24
C MET A 175 12.48 3.50 17.87
N SER A 176 12.78 4.81 18.04
CA SER A 176 14.00 5.27 18.68
C SER A 176 13.84 5.31 20.19
N ALA A 177 14.87 4.85 20.89
CA ALA A 177 15.07 5.12 22.31
C ALA A 177 16.38 5.89 22.45
N TYR A 178 16.32 7.02 23.11
CA TYR A 178 17.48 7.83 23.45
C TYR A 178 17.69 7.75 24.96
N PRO A 179 18.95 7.64 25.41
CA PRO A 179 19.25 7.63 26.85
C PRO A 179 18.94 8.96 27.52
#